data_661eecbac50fc4a0778c21f9e19e402f
#
_entry.id   661eecbac50fc4a0778c21f9e19e402f
#
_cell.length_a   1.000
_cell.length_b   1.000
_cell.length_c   1.000
_cell.angle_alpha   90.00
_cell.angle_beta   90.00
_cell.angle_gamma   90.00
#
_symmetry.space_group_name_H-M   'P 1'
#
loop_
_entity.id
_entity.type
_entity.pdbx_description
1 polymer ?
#
loop_
_entity_poly.entity_id
_entity_poly.type
_entity_poly.pdbx_seq_one_letter_code
_entity_poly.pdbx_strand_id
1 'polypeptide(L)'
;MQGMAEPLLLALDQGTSSSRAVIFDGSGQALASAQVPLPIEYPADGWVEQDPLAIWSSQLQAMQQLEDQLSPEQRAAVAACGITNQRETTVLWRSEQGQPCGPA
;
A
#
# COMPACT_ATOMS: atom_id res chain seq x y z
N MET A 1 10.59 6.85 -32.64
CA MET A 1 10.60 6.67 -31.82
C MET A 1 10.56 6.13 -31.03
N GLN A 2 10.77 6.36 -30.60
CA GLN A 2 10.73 5.94 -29.79
C GLN A 2 10.55 5.78 -28.96
N GLY A 3 10.41 5.67 -28.96
CA GLY A 3 10.02 5.12 -27.89
C GLY A 3 10.07 5.58 -26.50
N MET A 4 9.33 6.53 -26.10
CA MET A 4 9.06 6.78 -24.69
C MET A 4 7.99 5.81 -24.23
N ALA A 5 8.30 5.06 -23.15
CA ALA A 5 7.31 4.22 -22.52
C ALA A 5 6.16 5.08 -22.01
N GLU A 6 4.95 4.62 -22.20
CA GLU A 6 3.77 5.28 -21.66
C GLU A 6 3.86 5.35 -20.13
N PRO A 7 3.55 6.49 -19.50
CA PRO A 7 3.66 6.59 -18.05
C PRO A 7 2.66 5.68 -17.35
N LEU A 8 3.13 5.07 -16.27
CA LEU A 8 2.33 4.19 -15.42
C LEU A 8 2.06 4.88 -14.08
N LEU A 9 0.98 4.48 -13.43
CA LEU A 9 0.56 5.02 -12.15
C LEU A 9 0.54 3.90 -11.11
N LEU A 10 1.15 4.15 -9.97
CA LEU A 10 1.11 3.25 -8.82
C LEU A 10 0.02 3.70 -7.87
N ALA A 11 -0.88 2.81 -7.51
CA ALA A 11 -1.89 3.07 -6.49
C ALA A 11 -1.62 2.17 -5.28
N LEU A 12 -1.51 2.78 -4.10
CA LEU A 12 -1.39 2.08 -2.84
C LEU A 12 -2.70 2.20 -2.10
N ASP A 13 -3.38 1.07 -1.90
CA ASP A 13 -4.69 1.01 -1.27
C ASP A 13 -4.55 0.34 0.09
N GLN A 14 -4.60 1.14 1.15
CA GLN A 14 -4.57 0.64 2.51
C GLN A 14 -6.00 0.40 2.97
N GLY A 15 -6.47 -0.83 2.78
CA GLY A 15 -7.79 -1.23 3.24
C GLY A 15 -7.79 -1.62 4.72
N THR A 16 -8.95 -2.01 5.22
CA THR A 16 -9.11 -2.44 6.61
C THR A 16 -8.60 -3.87 6.82
N SER A 17 -8.82 -4.75 5.85
CA SER A 17 -8.47 -6.17 5.96
C SER A 17 -7.28 -6.58 5.10
N SER A 18 -6.76 -5.68 4.28
CA SER A 18 -5.61 -5.97 3.40
C SER A 18 -4.92 -4.69 2.95
N SER A 19 -3.65 -4.84 2.59
CA SER A 19 -2.87 -3.80 1.93
C SER A 19 -2.69 -4.20 0.47
N ARG A 20 -2.83 -3.26 -0.44
CA ARG A 20 -2.86 -3.53 -1.86
C ARG A 20 -1.99 -2.54 -2.63
N ALA A 21 -1.35 -3.02 -3.69
CA ALA A 21 -0.63 -2.17 -4.62
C ALA A 21 -1.04 -2.55 -6.04
N VAL A 22 -1.30 -1.56 -6.88
CA VAL A 22 -1.78 -1.78 -8.25
C VAL A 22 -1.02 -0.84 -9.19
N ILE A 23 -0.65 -1.33 -10.35
CA ILE A 23 -0.12 -0.51 -11.45
C ILE A 23 -1.19 -0.34 -12.51
N PHE A 24 -1.46 0.91 -12.85
CA PHE A 24 -2.40 1.28 -13.93
C PHE A 24 -1.65 1.90 -15.10
N ASP A 25 -2.15 1.67 -16.31
CA ASP A 25 -1.70 2.40 -17.49
C ASP A 25 -2.43 3.74 -17.62
N GLY A 26 -2.11 4.51 -18.67
CA GLY A 26 -2.71 5.82 -18.90
C GLY A 26 -4.20 5.78 -19.24
N SER A 27 -4.73 4.61 -19.59
CA SER A 27 -6.17 4.44 -19.84
C SER A 27 -6.95 4.00 -18.60
N GLY A 28 -6.26 3.79 -17.47
CA GLY A 28 -6.89 3.34 -16.22
C GLY A 28 -7.02 1.84 -16.10
N GLN A 29 -6.39 1.09 -16.99
CA GLN A 29 -6.42 -0.37 -16.94
C GLN A 29 -5.35 -0.88 -15.97
N ALA A 30 -5.73 -1.81 -15.09
CA ALA A 30 -4.80 -2.44 -14.15
C ALA A 30 -3.91 -3.44 -14.90
N LEU A 31 -2.60 -3.26 -14.81
CA LEU A 31 -1.62 -4.13 -15.46
C LEU A 31 -1.05 -5.20 -14.52
N ALA A 32 -0.94 -4.87 -13.25
CA ALA A 32 -0.43 -5.79 -12.23
C ALA A 32 -0.95 -5.37 -10.87
N SER A 33 -1.08 -6.31 -9.94
CA SER A 33 -1.52 -6.02 -8.59
C SER A 33 -0.96 -7.04 -7.60
N ALA A 34 -0.86 -6.62 -6.34
CA ALA A 34 -0.51 -7.48 -5.23
C ALA A 34 -1.33 -7.09 -4.02
N GLN A 35 -1.67 -8.06 -3.19
CA GLN A 35 -2.50 -7.84 -2.00
C GLN A 35 -1.97 -8.71 -0.87
N VAL A 36 -1.84 -8.11 0.31
CA VAL A 36 -1.37 -8.79 1.51
C VAL A 36 -2.44 -8.66 2.59
N PRO A 37 -2.88 -9.77 3.19
CA PRO A 37 -3.86 -9.71 4.28
C PRO A 37 -3.31 -8.95 5.47
N LEU A 38 -4.19 -8.26 6.17
CA LEU A 38 -3.85 -7.45 7.34
C LEU A 38 -4.63 -7.97 8.55
N PRO A 39 -3.94 -8.45 9.61
CA PRO A 39 -4.64 -8.96 10.78
C PRO A 39 -5.38 -7.85 11.53
N ILE A 40 -6.53 -8.21 12.08
CA ILE A 40 -7.35 -7.35 12.93
C ILE A 40 -7.48 -8.04 14.28
N GLU A 41 -7.28 -7.31 15.35
CA GLU A 41 -7.39 -7.83 16.70
C GLU A 41 -8.64 -7.30 17.40
N TYR A 42 -9.25 -8.15 18.21
CA TYR A 42 -10.45 -7.84 18.97
C TYR A 42 -10.19 -8.08 20.45
N PRO A 43 -9.45 -7.17 21.12
CA PRO A 43 -9.00 -7.40 22.51
C PRO A 43 -10.14 -7.41 23.53
N ALA A 44 -11.29 -6.82 23.21
CA ALA A 44 -12.47 -6.80 24.06
C ALA A 44 -13.72 -6.62 23.21
N ASP A 45 -14.89 -6.88 23.79
CA ASP A 45 -16.16 -6.69 23.07
C ASP A 45 -16.30 -5.26 22.58
N GLY A 46 -16.54 -5.10 21.29
CA GLY A 46 -16.68 -3.79 20.65
C GLY A 46 -15.37 -3.07 20.37
N TRP A 47 -14.23 -3.66 20.73
CA TRP A 47 -12.91 -3.08 20.45
C TRP A 47 -12.31 -3.71 19.21
N VAL A 48 -11.79 -2.87 18.32
CA VAL A 48 -11.10 -3.30 17.10
C VAL A 48 -9.75 -2.60 17.06
N GLU A 49 -8.68 -3.37 17.00
CA GLU A 49 -7.32 -2.83 16.96
C GLU A 49 -6.52 -3.43 15.83
N GLN A 50 -5.57 -2.67 15.33
CA GLN A 50 -4.58 -3.12 14.36
C GLN A 50 -3.20 -2.63 14.79
N ASP A 51 -2.18 -3.45 14.52
CA ASP A 51 -0.80 -3.07 14.77
C ASP A 51 -0.33 -2.11 13.65
N PRO A 52 0.03 -0.85 13.97
CA PRO A 52 0.50 0.09 12.95
C PRO A 52 1.73 -0.40 12.20
N LEU A 53 2.63 -1.14 12.84
CA LEU A 53 3.80 -1.69 12.16
C LEU A 53 3.40 -2.81 11.20
N ALA A 54 2.37 -3.59 11.52
CA ALA A 54 1.83 -4.60 10.60
C ALA A 54 1.17 -3.94 9.40
N ILE A 55 0.48 -2.82 9.58
CA ILE A 55 -0.08 -2.03 8.48
C ILE A 55 1.06 -1.60 7.53
N TRP A 56 2.11 -1.03 8.08
CA TRP A 56 3.26 -0.57 7.32
C TRP A 56 3.96 -1.72 6.58
N SER A 57 4.28 -2.81 7.29
CA SER A 57 4.98 -3.93 6.68
C SER A 57 4.14 -4.66 5.64
N SER A 58 2.82 -4.77 5.82
CA SER A 58 1.97 -5.38 4.80
C SER A 58 1.93 -4.54 3.52
N GLN A 59 1.93 -3.21 3.65
CA GLN A 59 1.98 -2.33 2.48
C GLN A 59 3.32 -2.47 1.75
N LEU A 60 4.44 -2.53 2.49
CA LEU A 60 5.75 -2.76 1.87
C LEU A 60 5.81 -4.11 1.16
N GLN A 61 5.24 -5.16 1.75
CA GLN A 61 5.18 -6.47 1.12
C GLN A 61 4.36 -6.42 -0.18
N ALA A 62 3.23 -5.73 -0.16
CA ALA A 62 2.40 -5.58 -1.37
C ALA A 62 3.19 -4.86 -2.47
N MET A 63 3.91 -3.81 -2.12
CA MET A 63 4.76 -3.08 -3.06
C MET A 63 5.87 -3.95 -3.63
N GLN A 64 6.54 -4.76 -2.80
CA GLN A 64 7.59 -5.67 -3.24
C GLN A 64 7.05 -6.75 -4.17
N GLN A 65 5.91 -7.34 -3.82
CA GLN A 65 5.28 -8.35 -4.66
C GLN A 65 4.86 -7.77 -6.01
N LEU A 66 4.37 -6.53 -6.02
CA LEU A 66 4.05 -5.84 -7.26
C LEU A 66 5.30 -5.59 -8.09
N GLU A 67 6.35 -5.09 -7.46
CA GLU A 67 7.62 -4.79 -8.14
C GLU A 67 8.19 -6.03 -8.81
N ASP A 68 8.09 -7.18 -8.16
CA ASP A 68 8.59 -8.45 -8.71
C ASP A 68 7.82 -8.88 -9.97
N GLN A 69 6.63 -8.36 -10.20
CA GLN A 69 5.83 -8.64 -11.39
C GLN A 69 6.18 -7.70 -12.56
N LEU A 70 6.92 -6.64 -12.32
CA LEU A 70 7.20 -5.61 -13.32
C LEU A 70 8.54 -5.82 -14.01
N SER A 71 8.58 -5.53 -15.30
CA SER A 71 9.85 -5.44 -16.03
C SER A 71 10.63 -4.19 -15.60
N PRO A 72 11.95 -4.13 -15.86
CA PRO A 72 12.70 -2.91 -15.60
C PRO A 72 12.14 -1.67 -16.31
N GLU A 73 11.61 -1.84 -17.53
CA GLU A 73 11.00 -0.75 -18.29
C GLU A 73 9.72 -0.26 -17.61
N GLN A 74 8.91 -1.18 -17.10
CA GLN A 74 7.68 -0.82 -16.37
C GLN A 74 8.00 -0.08 -15.08
N ARG A 75 8.98 -0.55 -14.31
CA ARG A 75 9.42 0.14 -13.08
C ARG A 75 9.87 1.56 -13.38
N ALA A 76 10.65 1.73 -14.44
CA ALA A 76 11.15 3.06 -14.83
C ALA A 76 10.03 3.97 -15.32
N ALA A 77 8.92 3.43 -15.80
CA ALA A 77 7.81 4.18 -16.35
C ALA A 77 6.83 4.68 -15.28
N VAL A 78 6.96 4.26 -14.02
CA VAL A 78 6.09 4.72 -12.94
C VAL A 78 6.35 6.21 -12.71
N ALA A 79 5.35 7.03 -13.01
CA ALA A 79 5.48 8.49 -13.01
C ALA A 79 4.87 9.14 -11.75
N ALA A 80 3.91 8.47 -11.10
CA ALA A 80 3.21 9.03 -9.96
C ALA A 80 2.68 7.90 -9.06
N CYS A 81 2.43 8.24 -7.80
CA CYS A 81 1.87 7.33 -6.81
C CYS A 81 0.70 8.00 -6.11
N GLY A 82 -0.46 7.33 -6.14
CA GLY A 82 -1.63 7.73 -5.35
C GLY A 82 -1.78 6.82 -4.16
N ILE A 83 -2.25 7.36 -3.04
CA ILE A 83 -2.41 6.61 -1.80
C ILE A 83 -3.84 6.78 -1.31
N THR A 84 -4.50 5.66 -0.98
CA THR A 84 -5.76 5.67 -0.25
C THR A 84 -5.55 5.02 1.11
N ASN A 85 -6.29 5.46 2.10
CA ASN A 85 -6.18 4.94 3.47
C ASN A 85 -7.51 4.40 3.95
N GLN A 86 -7.46 3.56 4.98
CA GLN A 86 -8.67 3.11 5.65
C GLN A 86 -9.29 4.24 6.47
N ARG A 87 -10.61 4.17 6.64
CA ARG A 87 -11.36 5.18 7.37
C ARG A 87 -11.34 4.90 8.87
N GLU A 88 -11.55 5.95 9.67
CA GLU A 88 -11.80 5.86 11.12
C GLU A 88 -10.71 5.12 11.88
N THR A 89 -9.49 5.16 11.36
CA THR A 89 -8.33 4.58 11.99
C THR A 89 -7.37 5.68 12.40
N THR A 90 -6.99 5.67 13.67
CA THR A 90 -6.10 6.69 14.24
C THR A 90 -4.82 6.02 14.74
N VAL A 91 -3.68 6.59 14.36
CA VAL A 91 -2.37 6.14 14.82
C VAL A 91 -1.68 7.31 15.50
N LEU A 92 -1.16 7.07 16.70
CA LEU A 92 -0.32 8.03 17.40
C LEU A 92 1.12 7.56 17.33
N TRP A 93 2.03 8.47 17.02
CA TRP A 93 3.44 8.13 16.96
C TRP A 93 4.29 9.20 17.66
N ARG A 94 5.51 8.80 18.02
CA ARG A 94 6.49 9.72 18.60
C ARG A 94 7.19 10.45 17.46
N SER A 95 7.03 11.77 17.40
CA SER A 95 7.57 12.57 16.30
C SER A 95 9.10 12.48 16.19
N GLU A 96 9.77 12.28 17.31
CA GLU A 96 11.25 12.19 17.35
C GLU A 96 11.77 10.89 16.74
N GLN A 97 11.02 9.81 16.84
CA GLN A 97 11.46 8.47 16.46
C GLN A 97 10.66 7.88 15.31
N GLY A 98 9.50 8.44 14.99
CA GLY A 98 8.61 7.87 13.99
C GLY A 98 7.97 6.56 14.42
N GLN A 99 8.02 6.21 15.71
CA GLN A 99 7.49 4.95 16.21
C GLN A 99 6.06 5.13 16.70
N PRO A 100 5.16 4.15 16.45
CA PRO A 100 3.81 4.19 16.99
C PRO A 100 3.83 4.15 18.52
N CYS A 101 2.88 4.86 19.13
CA CYS A 101 2.69 4.85 20.59
C CYS A 101 1.83 3.69 21.06
N GLY A 102 1.11 3.03 20.14
CA GLY A 102 0.22 1.92 20.45
C GLY A 102 -0.53 1.45 19.23
N PRO A 103 -1.49 0.54 19.39
CA PRO A 103 -2.25 0.05 18.24
C PRO A 103 -3.16 1.11 17.64
N ALA A 104 -3.48 0.88 16.39
CA ALA A 104 -4.39 1.71 15.62
C ALA A 104 -5.85 1.25 15.78
#